data_6cb479e3e4ca4830ecf932f73725f6ea
#
_entry.id   6cb479e3e4ca4830ecf932f73725f6ea
#
_cell.length_a   1.000
_cell.length_b   1.000
_cell.length_c   1.000
_cell.angle_alpha   90.00
_cell.angle_beta   90.00
_cell.angle_gamma   90.00
#
_symmetry.space_group_name_H-M   'P 1'
#
loop_
_entity.id
_entity.type
_entity.pdbx_description
1 polymer ?
#
loop_
_entity_poly.entity_id
_entity_poly.type
_entity_poly.pdbx_seq_one_letter_code
_entity_poly.pdbx_strand_id
1 'polypeptide(L)'
;MYKFFKEQLDSKIENHNLRTLREYCPLDAVRVKRDDKEYLMMASNNYLGLTFDSRVIEGALKGAQQYGTGSGGSRLVSGTFPLFTELERSLAKFKNTEKALVFNTGYMANVGTISAVADKNTIIFSDALNHASIIDGCRLSKASIKAYNHCDVEELKFLLKQADRSARKLIVTDGVFSMDGDIAPLDKLYELSRDYNTLLMVDDAHATGTIGNGHGTAAYFGLEKEVDIQLGTLSKSLGSVGGYVAANSTIIDYLVNTSRSFIFSTALSPADIGAALAALQVLETDASVLARLHENVNHMADQLISMGIDATNETPIFPILIGRNEDTLAVSDYLYEDGIIGTAIRPPTVPIGESRIRLTVTAAHNKEQIDYVCQSLQNAMKQL
;
A
#
# COMPACT_ATOMS: atom_id res chain seq x y z
N MET A 1 29.45 18.40 14.45
CA MET A 1 28.62 17.37 13.80
C MET A 1 27.15 17.48 14.22
N TYR A 2 26.81 17.48 15.52
CA TYR A 2 25.39 17.61 16.00
C TYR A 2 24.72 18.94 15.61
N LYS A 3 25.45 20.02 15.42
CA LYS A 3 24.92 21.32 14.98
C LYS A 3 24.13 21.21 13.67
N PHE A 4 24.66 20.48 12.68
CA PHE A 4 23.95 20.21 11.41
C PHE A 4 22.58 19.56 11.62
N PHE A 5 22.50 18.51 12.45
CA PHE A 5 21.22 17.82 12.70
C PHE A 5 20.21 18.74 13.42
N LYS A 6 20.70 19.58 14.37
CA LYS A 6 19.84 20.53 15.06
C LYS A 6 19.27 21.57 14.09
N GLU A 7 20.10 22.18 13.25
CA GLU A 7 19.67 23.13 12.22
C GLU A 7 18.62 22.52 11.27
N GLN A 8 18.79 21.24 10.87
CA GLN A 8 17.81 20.54 10.04
C GLN A 8 16.47 20.32 10.79
N LEU A 9 16.51 20.02 12.08
CA LEU A 9 15.31 19.85 12.89
C LEU A 9 14.61 21.20 13.13
N ASP A 10 15.36 22.25 13.45
CA ASP A 10 14.84 23.60 13.65
C ASP A 10 14.11 24.09 12.39
N SER A 11 14.71 23.87 11.20
CA SER A 11 14.06 24.17 9.92
C SER A 11 12.76 23.38 9.69
N LYS A 12 12.69 22.12 10.15
CA LYS A 12 11.45 21.34 10.08
C LYS A 12 10.37 21.90 11.02
N ILE A 13 10.74 22.39 12.20
CA ILE A 13 9.82 23.06 13.14
C ILE A 13 9.28 24.33 12.51
N GLU A 14 10.16 25.21 12.00
CA GLU A 14 9.80 26.47 11.36
C GLU A 14 8.84 26.31 10.17
N ASN A 15 9.01 25.23 9.40
CA ASN A 15 8.17 24.90 8.24
C ASN A 15 6.97 24.00 8.59
N HIS A 16 6.64 23.80 9.85
CA HIS A 16 5.55 22.90 10.30
C HIS A 16 5.62 21.47 9.74
N ASN A 17 6.85 20.97 9.50
CA ASN A 17 7.12 19.66 8.92
C ASN A 17 7.76 18.67 9.91
N LEU A 18 7.88 19.03 11.19
CA LEU A 18 8.38 18.11 12.21
C LEU A 18 7.41 16.95 12.40
N ARG A 19 7.94 15.74 12.39
CA ARG A 19 7.20 14.51 12.66
C ARG A 19 7.54 14.00 14.04
N THR A 20 6.54 13.62 14.82
CA THR A 20 6.68 13.01 16.15
C THR A 20 5.93 11.68 16.19
N LEU A 21 6.49 10.72 16.92
CA LEU A 21 5.78 9.47 17.21
C LEU A 21 4.73 9.71 18.28
N ARG A 22 3.51 9.21 18.04
CA ARG A 22 2.41 9.22 19.01
C ARG A 22 2.12 7.78 19.40
N GLU A 23 2.10 7.49 20.68
CA GLU A 23 1.77 6.17 21.21
C GLU A 23 0.24 6.03 21.32
N TYR A 24 -0.27 4.93 20.79
CA TYR A 24 -1.67 4.55 20.87
C TYR A 24 -1.79 3.11 21.33
N CYS A 25 -2.71 2.82 22.25
CA CYS A 25 -3.07 1.48 22.66
C CYS A 25 -4.29 1.03 21.85
N PRO A 26 -4.17 0.05 20.93
CA PRO A 26 -5.31 -0.46 20.18
C PRO A 26 -6.32 -1.15 21.11
N LEU A 27 -7.60 -0.83 20.98
CA LEU A 27 -8.71 -1.47 21.68
C LEU A 27 -9.39 -2.53 20.79
N ASP A 28 -9.48 -2.23 19.51
CA ASP A 28 -9.98 -3.13 18.47
C ASP A 28 -9.45 -2.68 17.09
N ALA A 29 -10.05 -3.16 16.01
CA ALA A 29 -9.62 -2.87 14.65
C ALA A 29 -9.76 -1.39 14.23
N VAL A 30 -10.60 -0.61 14.92
CA VAL A 30 -10.93 0.78 14.55
C VAL A 30 -10.86 1.77 15.73
N ARG A 31 -10.71 1.30 16.97
CA ARG A 31 -10.58 2.16 18.14
C ARG A 31 -9.22 2.02 18.79
N VAL A 32 -8.71 3.16 19.24
CA VAL A 32 -7.45 3.23 19.99
C VAL A 32 -7.63 4.13 21.22
N LYS A 33 -6.80 3.92 22.24
CA LYS A 33 -6.78 4.76 23.45
C LYS A 33 -5.44 5.49 23.56
N ARG A 34 -5.51 6.76 23.97
CA ARG A 34 -4.35 7.57 24.36
C ARG A 34 -4.74 8.51 25.50
N ASP A 35 -3.92 8.59 26.53
CA ASP A 35 -4.11 9.52 27.66
C ASP A 35 -5.55 9.47 28.24
N ASP A 36 -6.08 8.24 28.47
CA ASP A 36 -7.43 7.96 28.94
C ASP A 36 -8.61 8.38 28.02
N LYS A 37 -8.34 8.91 26.83
CA LYS A 37 -9.34 9.20 25.80
C LYS A 37 -9.32 8.13 24.70
N GLU A 38 -10.52 7.71 24.28
CA GLU A 38 -10.70 6.84 23.11
C GLU A 38 -10.80 7.66 21.83
N TYR A 39 -10.27 7.09 20.74
CA TYR A 39 -10.28 7.69 19.42
C TYR A 39 -10.73 6.67 18.38
N LEU A 40 -11.49 7.15 17.41
CA LEU A 40 -11.84 6.42 16.19
C LEU A 40 -10.71 6.59 15.16
N MET A 41 -10.17 5.48 14.66
CA MET A 41 -9.02 5.43 13.78
C MET A 41 -9.45 5.47 12.30
N MET A 42 -9.44 6.64 11.69
CA MET A 42 -9.75 6.85 10.27
C MET A 42 -8.48 7.03 9.41
N ALA A 43 -7.33 6.57 9.89
CA ALA A 43 -6.03 6.71 9.21
C ALA A 43 -5.30 5.37 9.00
N SER A 44 -5.92 4.26 9.42
CA SER A 44 -5.32 2.93 9.30
C SER A 44 -5.48 2.35 7.89
N ASN A 45 -4.45 1.64 7.42
CA ASN A 45 -4.53 0.84 6.20
C ASN A 45 -5.03 -0.61 6.44
N ASN A 46 -5.55 -0.91 7.63
CA ASN A 46 -6.16 -2.20 7.99
C ASN A 46 -7.56 -2.34 7.35
N TYR A 47 -7.64 -2.28 6.01
CA TYR A 47 -8.89 -2.13 5.25
C TYR A 47 -9.94 -3.18 5.56
N LEU A 48 -9.53 -4.42 5.81
CA LEU A 48 -10.45 -5.52 6.15
C LEU A 48 -10.68 -5.69 7.66
N GLY A 49 -10.00 -4.91 8.52
CA GLY A 49 -10.12 -5.02 9.98
C GLY A 49 -9.47 -6.27 10.56
N LEU A 50 -8.66 -6.99 9.80
CA LEU A 50 -8.17 -8.33 10.16
C LEU A 50 -7.12 -8.36 11.26
N THR A 51 -6.53 -7.24 11.67
CA THR A 51 -5.53 -7.22 12.76
C THR A 51 -6.10 -7.70 14.11
N PHE A 52 -7.43 -7.66 14.29
CA PHE A 52 -8.13 -8.15 15.47
C PHE A 52 -9.05 -9.35 15.19
N ASP A 53 -9.00 -9.92 13.99
CA ASP A 53 -9.76 -11.14 13.68
C ASP A 53 -9.16 -12.35 14.42
N SER A 54 -9.98 -13.06 15.17
CA SER A 54 -9.57 -14.20 16.00
C SER A 54 -8.89 -15.30 15.17
N ARG A 55 -9.33 -15.50 13.92
CA ARG A 55 -8.75 -16.49 12.99
C ARG A 55 -7.32 -16.13 12.61
N VAL A 56 -7.06 -14.83 12.42
CA VAL A 56 -5.72 -14.29 12.09
C VAL A 56 -4.81 -14.36 13.30
N ILE A 57 -5.31 -13.98 14.49
CA ILE A 57 -4.58 -14.10 15.76
C ILE A 57 -4.21 -15.57 16.03
N GLU A 58 -5.14 -16.50 15.82
CA GLU A 58 -4.89 -17.94 15.98
C GLU A 58 -3.83 -18.44 14.99
N GLY A 59 -3.84 -17.96 13.74
CA GLY A 59 -2.81 -18.24 12.75
C GLY A 59 -1.42 -17.81 13.20
N ALA A 60 -1.30 -16.61 13.77
CA ALA A 60 -0.05 -16.09 14.34
C ALA A 60 0.44 -16.96 15.51
N LEU A 61 -0.47 -17.31 16.44
CA LEU A 61 -0.15 -18.16 17.59
C LEU A 61 0.34 -19.54 17.18
N LYS A 62 -0.34 -20.19 16.21
CA LYS A 62 0.07 -21.49 15.66
C LYS A 62 1.44 -21.41 15.00
N GLY A 63 1.71 -20.37 14.20
CA GLY A 63 3.02 -20.14 13.62
C GLY A 63 4.13 -20.05 14.67
N ALA A 64 3.92 -19.22 15.70
CA ALA A 64 4.89 -19.06 16.79
C ALA A 64 5.07 -20.35 17.63
N GLN A 65 4.00 -21.07 17.92
CA GLN A 65 4.06 -22.32 18.71
C GLN A 65 4.80 -23.44 17.96
N GLN A 66 4.64 -23.53 16.64
CA GLN A 66 5.21 -24.61 15.85
C GLN A 66 6.66 -24.34 15.44
N TYR A 67 7.02 -23.08 15.12
CA TYR A 67 8.31 -22.74 14.53
C TYR A 67 9.14 -21.75 15.35
N GLY A 68 8.67 -21.34 16.54
CA GLY A 68 9.34 -20.37 17.40
C GLY A 68 9.02 -18.90 17.02
N THR A 69 9.73 -17.97 17.68
CA THR A 69 9.45 -16.52 17.55
C THR A 69 10.21 -15.83 16.43
N GLY A 70 11.19 -16.50 15.82
CA GLY A 70 12.01 -15.93 14.77
C GLY A 70 12.66 -16.98 13.90
N SER A 71 13.07 -16.58 12.69
CA SER A 71 13.63 -17.50 11.69
C SER A 71 15.13 -17.79 11.86
N GLY A 72 15.85 -17.00 12.65
CA GLY A 72 17.27 -17.20 12.97
C GLY A 72 18.25 -17.07 11.80
N GLY A 73 17.77 -16.79 10.58
CA GLY A 73 18.62 -16.64 9.38
C GLY A 73 17.85 -16.16 8.17
N SER A 74 18.57 -15.92 7.09
CA SER A 74 17.95 -15.57 5.81
C SER A 74 17.23 -16.76 5.18
N ARG A 75 16.32 -16.47 4.23
CA ARG A 75 15.52 -17.48 3.51
C ARG A 75 16.40 -18.58 2.86
N LEU A 76 17.55 -18.21 2.32
CA LEU A 76 18.45 -19.15 1.62
C LEU A 76 19.33 -19.98 2.56
N VAL A 77 19.44 -19.63 3.83
CA VAL A 77 20.30 -20.36 4.78
C VAL A 77 19.48 -21.25 5.69
N SER A 78 18.69 -20.68 6.61
CA SER A 78 17.93 -21.43 7.61
C SER A 78 16.52 -20.91 7.85
N GLY A 79 16.16 -19.77 7.25
CA GLY A 79 14.92 -19.07 7.54
C GLY A 79 13.72 -19.49 6.68
N THR A 80 13.81 -20.56 5.87
CA THR A 80 12.67 -21.07 5.09
C THR A 80 12.01 -22.24 5.81
N PHE A 81 10.79 -22.04 6.28
CA PHE A 81 9.95 -23.06 6.89
C PHE A 81 8.86 -23.55 5.93
N PRO A 82 8.24 -24.72 6.14
CA PRO A 82 7.09 -25.17 5.34
C PRO A 82 5.96 -24.13 5.23
N LEU A 83 5.73 -23.34 6.28
CA LEU A 83 4.73 -22.29 6.33
C LEU A 83 4.97 -21.18 5.27
N PHE A 84 6.23 -20.85 4.96
CA PHE A 84 6.56 -19.93 3.85
C PHE A 84 6.12 -20.51 2.51
N THR A 85 6.42 -21.79 2.25
CA THR A 85 6.05 -22.44 1.00
C THR A 85 4.53 -22.51 0.82
N GLU A 86 3.81 -22.71 1.91
CA GLU A 86 2.35 -22.71 1.94
C GLU A 86 1.79 -21.33 1.61
N LEU A 87 2.29 -20.27 2.25
CA LEU A 87 1.87 -18.90 1.97
C LEU A 87 2.18 -18.49 0.52
N GLU A 88 3.41 -18.76 0.05
CA GLU A 88 3.83 -18.43 -1.31
C GLU A 88 2.97 -19.15 -2.37
N ARG A 89 2.61 -20.42 -2.14
CA ARG A 89 1.68 -21.15 -3.00
C ARG A 89 0.28 -20.55 -2.98
N SER A 90 -0.21 -20.19 -1.80
CA SER A 90 -1.53 -19.57 -1.63
C SER A 90 -1.59 -18.19 -2.30
N LEU A 91 -0.54 -17.37 -2.16
CA LEU A 91 -0.44 -16.08 -2.83
C LEU A 91 -0.37 -16.21 -4.37
N ALA A 92 0.40 -17.17 -4.88
CA ALA A 92 0.47 -17.44 -6.31
C ALA A 92 -0.91 -17.81 -6.88
N LYS A 93 -1.63 -18.72 -6.20
CA LYS A 93 -3.01 -19.08 -6.55
C LYS A 93 -3.95 -17.85 -6.48
N PHE A 94 -3.88 -17.09 -5.40
CA PHE A 94 -4.70 -15.90 -5.17
C PHE A 94 -4.49 -14.82 -6.24
N LYS A 95 -3.25 -14.63 -6.69
CA LYS A 95 -2.90 -13.67 -7.75
C LYS A 95 -2.98 -14.25 -9.17
N ASN A 96 -3.40 -15.51 -9.31
CA ASN A 96 -3.50 -16.24 -10.58
C ASN A 96 -2.18 -16.26 -11.37
N THR A 97 -1.07 -16.49 -10.66
CA THR A 97 0.30 -16.56 -11.21
C THR A 97 0.93 -17.92 -10.96
N GLU A 98 2.09 -18.20 -11.57
CA GLU A 98 2.77 -19.49 -11.42
C GLU A 98 3.45 -19.65 -10.06
N LYS A 99 4.07 -18.58 -9.55
CA LYS A 99 4.79 -18.57 -8.27
C LYS A 99 4.64 -17.23 -7.55
N ALA A 100 4.91 -17.23 -6.24
CA ALA A 100 5.10 -16.03 -5.45
C ALA A 100 6.34 -16.13 -4.57
N LEU A 101 6.86 -14.99 -4.13
CA LEU A 101 8.01 -14.85 -3.25
C LEU A 101 7.69 -13.84 -2.15
N VAL A 102 7.88 -14.22 -0.88
CA VAL A 102 7.62 -13.37 0.28
C VAL A 102 8.88 -12.62 0.71
N PHE A 103 8.73 -11.32 0.94
CA PHE A 103 9.72 -10.38 1.47
C PHE A 103 9.31 -9.86 2.85
N ASN A 104 10.26 -9.31 3.61
CA ASN A 104 9.98 -8.83 4.96
C ASN A 104 9.06 -7.60 5.00
N THR A 105 9.03 -6.80 3.96
CA THR A 105 8.11 -5.65 3.83
C THR A 105 7.77 -5.42 2.34
N GLY A 106 6.66 -4.73 2.06
CA GLY A 106 6.37 -4.24 0.70
C GLY A 106 7.47 -3.32 0.17
N TYR A 107 8.06 -2.48 1.04
CA TYR A 107 9.20 -1.65 0.67
C TYR A 107 10.38 -2.48 0.14
N MET A 108 10.76 -3.56 0.84
CA MET A 108 11.84 -4.46 0.43
C MET A 108 11.49 -5.26 -0.82
N ALA A 109 10.21 -5.59 -1.01
CA ALA A 109 9.73 -6.24 -2.23
C ALA A 109 9.91 -5.34 -3.45
N ASN A 110 9.50 -4.06 -3.38
CA ASN A 110 9.71 -3.08 -4.45
C ASN A 110 11.21 -2.87 -4.76
N VAL A 111 11.98 -2.48 -3.74
CA VAL A 111 13.42 -2.21 -3.91
C VAL A 111 14.15 -3.43 -4.46
N GLY A 112 13.85 -4.62 -3.92
CA GLY A 112 14.51 -5.85 -4.33
C GLY A 112 14.14 -6.31 -5.73
N THR A 113 12.88 -6.17 -6.10
CA THR A 113 12.38 -6.58 -7.42
C THR A 113 12.88 -5.63 -8.51
N ILE A 114 12.62 -4.34 -8.36
CA ILE A 114 12.99 -3.35 -9.40
C ILE A 114 14.49 -3.34 -9.62
N SER A 115 15.30 -3.33 -8.55
CA SER A 115 16.77 -3.33 -8.68
C SER A 115 17.37 -4.66 -9.18
N ALA A 116 16.59 -5.75 -9.15
CA ALA A 116 16.98 -7.04 -9.72
C ALA A 116 16.62 -7.14 -11.21
N VAL A 117 15.39 -6.74 -11.60
CA VAL A 117 14.90 -6.88 -12.98
C VAL A 117 15.39 -5.78 -13.93
N ALA A 118 15.86 -4.67 -13.40
CA ALA A 118 16.37 -3.53 -14.17
C ALA A 118 17.84 -3.24 -13.85
N ASP A 119 18.58 -2.76 -14.85
CA ASP A 119 19.97 -2.35 -14.76
C ASP A 119 20.24 -1.15 -15.68
N LYS A 120 21.53 -0.79 -15.84
CA LYS A 120 21.97 0.33 -16.71
C LYS A 120 21.56 0.23 -18.18
N ASN A 121 21.14 -0.94 -18.65
CA ASN A 121 20.66 -1.19 -20.02
C ASN A 121 19.12 -1.22 -20.09
N THR A 122 18.46 -0.83 -19.02
CA THR A 122 17.00 -0.79 -18.91
C THR A 122 16.51 0.66 -18.88
N ILE A 123 15.35 0.91 -19.48
CA ILE A 123 14.60 2.16 -19.33
C ILE A 123 13.38 1.85 -18.48
N ILE A 124 13.24 2.54 -17.35
CA ILE A 124 12.06 2.42 -16.48
C ILE A 124 11.16 3.61 -16.73
N PHE A 125 9.88 3.34 -17.01
CA PHE A 125 8.80 4.32 -17.08
C PHE A 125 8.00 4.23 -15.79
N SER A 126 8.03 5.29 -14.99
CA SER A 126 7.47 5.33 -13.64
C SER A 126 6.43 6.45 -13.55
N ASP A 127 5.25 6.15 -13.03
CA ASP A 127 4.28 7.19 -12.68
C ASP A 127 4.89 8.16 -11.65
N ALA A 128 4.61 9.45 -11.81
CA ALA A 128 5.18 10.52 -10.98
C ALA A 128 4.74 10.43 -9.50
N LEU A 129 3.58 9.83 -9.22
CA LEU A 129 3.06 9.68 -7.87
C LEU A 129 3.31 8.30 -7.25
N ASN A 130 4.10 7.45 -7.89
CA ASN A 130 4.49 6.16 -7.36
C ASN A 130 5.08 6.26 -5.94
N HIS A 131 4.81 5.23 -5.14
CA HIS A 131 5.30 5.13 -3.77
C HIS A 131 6.83 5.23 -3.68
N ALA A 132 7.34 5.81 -2.59
CA ALA A 132 8.76 6.02 -2.35
C ALA A 132 9.63 4.77 -2.54
N SER A 133 9.13 3.58 -2.21
CA SER A 133 9.84 2.31 -2.40
C SER A 133 10.05 1.96 -3.89
N ILE A 134 9.12 2.32 -4.75
CA ILE A 134 9.24 2.17 -6.21
C ILE A 134 10.32 3.13 -6.72
N ILE A 135 10.24 4.41 -6.31
CA ILE A 135 11.22 5.43 -6.66
C ILE A 135 12.64 5.00 -6.24
N ASP A 136 12.79 4.50 -5.02
CA ASP A 136 14.10 4.06 -4.51
C ASP A 136 14.58 2.79 -5.21
N GLY A 137 13.68 1.85 -5.53
CA GLY A 137 13.99 0.69 -6.35
C GLY A 137 14.50 1.09 -7.75
N CYS A 138 13.82 2.05 -8.39
CA CYS A 138 14.25 2.62 -9.67
C CYS A 138 15.66 3.24 -9.59
N ARG A 139 15.91 4.05 -8.57
CA ARG A 139 17.23 4.69 -8.36
C ARG A 139 18.35 3.65 -8.13
N LEU A 140 18.07 2.64 -7.32
CA LEU A 140 19.04 1.58 -7.01
C LEU A 140 19.35 0.68 -8.20
N SER A 141 18.45 0.52 -9.15
CA SER A 141 18.66 -0.27 -10.37
C SER A 141 19.73 0.28 -11.30
N LYS A 142 20.05 1.60 -11.20
CA LYS A 142 20.91 2.35 -12.11
C LYS A 142 20.39 2.43 -13.56
N ALA A 143 19.13 2.11 -13.77
CA ALA A 143 18.43 2.24 -15.04
C ALA A 143 18.21 3.71 -15.42
N SER A 144 17.95 3.97 -16.71
CA SER A 144 17.44 5.27 -17.15
C SER A 144 15.98 5.40 -16.72
N ILE A 145 15.66 6.38 -15.87
CA ILE A 145 14.31 6.59 -15.35
C ILE A 145 13.63 7.68 -16.17
N LYS A 146 12.42 7.39 -16.66
CA LYS A 146 11.51 8.31 -17.33
C LYS A 146 10.24 8.38 -16.50
N ALA A 147 10.11 9.44 -15.68
CA ALA A 147 8.84 9.71 -15.02
C ALA A 147 7.84 10.28 -16.02
N TYR A 148 6.59 9.85 -15.95
CA TYR A 148 5.46 10.44 -16.68
C TYR A 148 4.44 10.99 -15.68
N ASN A 149 3.68 12.01 -16.09
CA ASN A 149 2.65 12.61 -15.27
C ASN A 149 1.63 11.57 -14.82
N HIS A 150 1.10 11.76 -13.63
CA HIS A 150 0.22 10.82 -12.98
C HIS A 150 -0.94 10.38 -13.88
N CYS A 151 -1.05 9.07 -14.11
CA CYS A 151 -2.04 8.41 -14.97
C CYS A 151 -2.09 8.90 -16.42
N ASP A 152 -1.08 9.66 -16.89
CA ASP A 152 -1.03 10.20 -18.26
C ASP A 152 -0.52 9.14 -19.26
N VAL A 153 -1.47 8.40 -19.81
CA VAL A 153 -1.22 7.34 -20.80
C VAL A 153 -0.63 7.91 -22.10
N GLU A 154 -1.02 9.13 -22.50
CA GLU A 154 -0.53 9.73 -23.74
C GLU A 154 0.93 10.19 -23.59
N GLU A 155 1.31 10.74 -22.46
CA GLU A 155 2.71 11.06 -22.18
C GLU A 155 3.56 9.78 -22.10
N LEU A 156 3.09 8.74 -21.41
CA LEU A 156 3.78 7.45 -21.40
C LEU A 156 4.00 6.91 -22.81
N LYS A 157 2.98 6.94 -23.66
CA LYS A 157 3.07 6.53 -25.06
C LYS A 157 4.09 7.36 -25.86
N PHE A 158 4.13 8.67 -25.63
CA PHE A 158 5.12 9.55 -26.23
C PHE A 158 6.54 9.17 -25.81
N LEU A 159 6.78 8.92 -24.51
CA LEU A 159 8.09 8.51 -23.98
C LEU A 159 8.51 7.14 -24.53
N LEU A 160 7.60 6.19 -24.62
CA LEU A 160 7.85 4.86 -25.18
C LEU A 160 8.25 4.91 -26.65
N LYS A 161 7.61 5.78 -27.45
CA LYS A 161 7.96 6.01 -28.88
C LYS A 161 9.40 6.52 -29.06
N GLN A 162 9.89 7.31 -28.11
CA GLN A 162 11.25 7.87 -28.17
C GLN A 162 12.31 6.94 -27.61
N ALA A 163 11.92 5.88 -26.91
CA ALA A 163 12.84 4.97 -26.29
C ALA A 163 13.60 4.12 -27.32
N ASP A 164 14.86 3.82 -27.01
CA ASP A 164 15.63 2.88 -27.82
C ASP A 164 14.92 1.52 -27.89
N ARG A 165 14.66 1.07 -29.12
CA ARG A 165 13.96 -0.19 -29.37
C ARG A 165 14.76 -1.41 -28.86
N SER A 166 16.08 -1.34 -28.80
CA SER A 166 16.92 -2.41 -28.33
C SER A 166 17.05 -2.48 -26.80
N ALA A 167 16.72 -1.40 -26.07
CA ALA A 167 16.76 -1.36 -24.63
C ALA A 167 15.66 -2.25 -24.02
N ARG A 168 15.99 -2.91 -22.91
CA ARG A 168 14.97 -3.51 -22.04
C ARG A 168 14.12 -2.40 -21.43
N LYS A 169 12.83 -2.65 -21.25
CA LYS A 169 11.89 -1.64 -20.75
C LYS A 169 11.05 -2.21 -19.63
N LEU A 170 10.72 -1.36 -18.67
CA LEU A 170 9.84 -1.67 -17.55
C LEU A 170 8.88 -0.49 -17.34
N ILE A 171 7.56 -0.75 -17.36
CA ILE A 171 6.55 0.17 -16.83
C ILE A 171 6.27 -0.25 -15.41
N VAL A 172 6.30 0.69 -14.46
CA VAL A 172 5.98 0.43 -13.06
C VAL A 172 5.01 1.47 -12.51
N THR A 173 3.96 1.00 -11.83
CA THR A 173 2.92 1.84 -11.24
C THR A 173 2.41 1.25 -9.93
N ASP A 174 1.97 2.12 -9.00
CA ASP A 174 1.00 1.71 -7.97
C ASP A 174 -0.30 1.30 -8.66
N GLY A 175 -1.01 0.33 -8.13
CA GLY A 175 -2.33 -0.09 -8.62
C GLY A 175 -3.43 0.82 -8.08
N VAL A 176 -3.36 1.14 -6.79
CA VAL A 176 -4.16 2.16 -6.10
C VAL A 176 -3.19 3.12 -5.41
N PHE A 177 -3.29 4.41 -5.73
CA PHE A 177 -2.39 5.43 -5.20
C PHE A 177 -2.77 5.82 -3.76
N SER A 178 -1.79 5.78 -2.88
CA SER A 178 -2.01 5.83 -1.43
C SER A 178 -2.56 7.16 -0.91
N MET A 179 -2.29 8.27 -1.61
CA MET A 179 -2.65 9.63 -1.18
C MET A 179 -3.91 10.15 -1.87
N ASP A 180 -4.25 9.62 -3.02
CA ASP A 180 -5.34 10.06 -3.87
C ASP A 180 -6.49 9.03 -3.92
N GLY A 181 -6.20 7.76 -3.68
CA GLY A 181 -7.19 6.69 -3.68
C GLY A 181 -7.67 6.27 -5.06
N ASP A 182 -7.11 6.83 -6.11
CA ASP A 182 -7.45 6.52 -7.50
C ASP A 182 -6.74 5.25 -7.99
N ILE A 183 -7.25 4.71 -9.08
CA ILE A 183 -6.82 3.45 -9.68
C ILE A 183 -6.01 3.74 -10.95
N ALA A 184 -4.82 3.15 -11.07
CA ALA A 184 -4.04 3.22 -12.30
C ALA A 184 -4.84 2.65 -13.50
N PRO A 185 -4.76 3.25 -14.69
CA PRO A 185 -5.42 2.76 -15.91
C PRO A 185 -4.68 1.54 -16.49
N LEU A 186 -4.67 0.42 -15.71
CA LEU A 186 -3.82 -0.73 -15.95
C LEU A 186 -4.10 -1.41 -17.29
N ASP A 187 -5.35 -1.36 -17.79
CA ASP A 187 -5.76 -1.84 -19.11
C ASP A 187 -4.97 -1.14 -20.23
N LYS A 188 -4.89 0.18 -20.18
CA LYS A 188 -4.15 0.99 -21.15
C LYS A 188 -2.64 0.83 -21.00
N LEU A 189 -2.16 0.72 -19.75
CA LEU A 189 -0.73 0.45 -19.50
C LEU A 189 -0.33 -0.92 -20.04
N TYR A 190 -1.21 -1.92 -19.92
CA TYR A 190 -1.00 -3.25 -20.49
C TYR A 190 -0.93 -3.20 -22.03
N GLU A 191 -1.87 -2.54 -22.70
CA GLU A 191 -1.84 -2.36 -24.16
C GLU A 191 -0.49 -1.77 -24.61
N LEU A 192 -0.08 -0.66 -23.97
CA LEU A 192 1.22 -0.03 -24.27
C LEU A 192 2.40 -0.97 -23.98
N SER A 193 2.34 -1.74 -22.90
CA SER A 193 3.42 -2.68 -22.58
C SER A 193 3.63 -3.72 -23.65
N ARG A 194 2.55 -4.21 -24.27
CA ARG A 194 2.61 -5.19 -25.38
C ARG A 194 3.08 -4.52 -26.67
N ASP A 195 2.53 -3.35 -27.03
CA ASP A 195 2.89 -2.62 -28.24
C ASP A 195 4.38 -2.26 -28.31
N TYR A 196 5.00 -1.99 -27.15
CA TYR A 196 6.39 -1.55 -27.05
C TYR A 196 7.34 -2.63 -26.47
N ASN A 197 6.89 -3.88 -26.35
CA ASN A 197 7.67 -5.00 -25.78
C ASN A 197 8.33 -4.62 -24.45
N THR A 198 7.50 -4.31 -23.47
CA THR A 198 7.89 -3.75 -22.16
C THR A 198 7.31 -4.63 -21.06
N LEU A 199 8.09 -4.94 -20.02
CA LEU A 199 7.55 -5.56 -18.80
C LEU A 199 6.61 -4.59 -18.10
N LEU A 200 5.52 -5.11 -17.53
CA LEU A 200 4.57 -4.36 -16.71
C LEU A 200 4.59 -4.87 -15.28
N MET A 201 4.86 -3.97 -14.33
CA MET A 201 4.82 -4.22 -12.90
C MET A 201 3.77 -3.33 -12.24
N VAL A 202 2.91 -3.92 -11.41
CA VAL A 202 1.92 -3.21 -10.58
C VAL A 202 2.17 -3.49 -9.10
N ASP A 203 2.13 -2.44 -8.28
CA ASP A 203 2.12 -2.54 -6.81
C ASP A 203 0.69 -2.45 -6.27
N ASP A 204 0.16 -3.57 -5.86
CA ASP A 204 -1.18 -3.73 -5.28
C ASP A 204 -1.22 -3.55 -3.75
N ALA A 205 -0.28 -2.81 -3.16
CA ALA A 205 -0.22 -2.64 -1.71
C ALA A 205 -1.53 -2.06 -1.13
N HIS A 206 -2.24 -1.20 -1.86
CA HIS A 206 -3.55 -0.64 -1.49
C HIS A 206 -4.72 -1.31 -2.22
N ALA A 207 -4.46 -2.14 -3.23
CA ALA A 207 -5.48 -2.81 -4.04
C ALA A 207 -5.81 -4.23 -3.54
N THR A 208 -4.82 -4.97 -3.02
CA THR A 208 -5.03 -6.30 -2.43
C THR A 208 -6.00 -6.22 -1.25
N GLY A 209 -7.07 -6.99 -1.31
CA GLY A 209 -8.14 -7.00 -0.30
C GLY A 209 -9.12 -5.83 -0.40
N THR A 210 -9.07 -5.01 -1.49
CA THR A 210 -9.98 -3.86 -1.64
C THR A 210 -10.74 -3.87 -2.96
N ILE A 211 -10.08 -4.00 -4.10
CA ILE A 211 -10.68 -3.99 -5.45
C ILE A 211 -10.46 -5.33 -6.18
N GLY A 212 -11.11 -5.51 -7.33
CA GLY A 212 -10.99 -6.72 -8.14
C GLY A 212 -11.41 -7.98 -7.37
N ASN A 213 -12.54 -7.93 -6.65
CA ASN A 213 -12.99 -8.98 -5.74
C ASN A 213 -11.94 -9.32 -4.65
N GLY A 214 -11.13 -8.34 -4.25
CA GLY A 214 -10.05 -8.50 -3.28
C GLY A 214 -8.72 -8.95 -3.88
N HIS A 215 -8.69 -9.36 -5.15
CA HIS A 215 -7.47 -9.85 -5.81
C HIS A 215 -6.53 -8.74 -6.30
N GLY A 216 -6.98 -7.48 -6.32
CA GLY A 216 -6.17 -6.31 -6.68
C GLY A 216 -6.43 -5.79 -8.10
N THR A 217 -5.54 -4.89 -8.58
CA THR A 217 -5.75 -4.10 -9.78
C THR A 217 -5.74 -4.97 -11.05
N ALA A 218 -4.87 -5.96 -11.14
CA ALA A 218 -4.85 -6.86 -12.30
C ALA A 218 -6.21 -7.59 -12.45
N ALA A 219 -6.79 -8.07 -11.34
CA ALA A 219 -8.10 -8.71 -11.35
C ALA A 219 -9.25 -7.73 -11.61
N TYR A 220 -9.12 -6.47 -11.18
CA TYR A 220 -10.10 -5.43 -11.46
C TYR A 220 -10.30 -5.22 -12.97
N PHE A 221 -9.22 -5.34 -13.75
CA PHE A 221 -9.25 -5.22 -15.22
C PHE A 221 -9.27 -6.58 -15.95
N GLY A 222 -9.32 -7.72 -15.26
CA GLY A 222 -9.28 -9.06 -15.87
C GLY A 222 -7.94 -9.40 -16.52
N LEU A 223 -6.83 -8.90 -15.97
CA LEU A 223 -5.47 -8.99 -16.49
C LEU A 223 -4.52 -9.80 -15.60
N GLU A 224 -5.02 -10.69 -14.74
CA GLU A 224 -4.20 -11.39 -13.72
C GLU A 224 -3.09 -12.25 -14.34
N LYS A 225 -3.33 -12.80 -15.54
CA LYS A 225 -2.35 -13.61 -16.27
C LYS A 225 -1.45 -12.81 -17.19
N GLU A 226 -1.82 -11.55 -17.42
CA GLU A 226 -1.21 -10.68 -18.44
C GLU A 226 -0.17 -9.74 -17.85
N VAL A 227 -0.35 -9.34 -16.59
CA VAL A 227 0.62 -8.49 -15.86
C VAL A 227 1.83 -9.32 -15.48
N ASP A 228 3.03 -8.88 -15.89
CA ASP A 228 4.26 -9.65 -15.72
C ASP A 228 4.68 -9.79 -14.26
N ILE A 229 4.49 -8.74 -13.44
CA ILE A 229 4.88 -8.71 -12.04
C ILE A 229 3.77 -8.03 -11.23
N GLN A 230 3.14 -8.78 -10.32
CA GLN A 230 2.18 -8.29 -9.35
C GLN A 230 2.84 -8.28 -7.96
N LEU A 231 3.01 -7.10 -7.39
CA LEU A 231 3.55 -6.92 -6.06
C LEU A 231 2.44 -6.52 -5.11
N GLY A 232 2.59 -6.82 -3.83
CA GLY A 232 1.68 -6.35 -2.79
C GLY A 232 2.28 -6.45 -1.40
N THR A 233 1.48 -6.10 -0.40
CA THR A 233 1.90 -6.16 1.00
C THR A 233 0.99 -7.06 1.82
N LEU A 234 1.56 -7.68 2.86
CA LEU A 234 0.84 -8.43 3.88
C LEU A 234 0.43 -7.53 5.07
N SER A 235 0.88 -6.26 5.08
CA SER A 235 0.80 -5.38 6.25
C SER A 235 -0.37 -4.40 6.25
N LYS A 236 -1.27 -4.48 5.28
CA LYS A 236 -2.47 -3.62 5.19
C LYS A 236 -3.73 -4.48 5.34
N SER A 237 -4.43 -4.77 4.26
CA SER A 237 -5.66 -5.60 4.28
C SER A 237 -5.48 -6.96 4.95
N LEU A 238 -4.31 -7.59 4.77
CA LEU A 238 -4.02 -8.91 5.35
C LEU A 238 -3.56 -8.86 6.83
N GLY A 239 -3.51 -7.69 7.46
CA GLY A 239 -3.35 -7.51 8.90
C GLY A 239 -2.10 -8.12 9.54
N SER A 240 -1.03 -8.33 8.77
CA SER A 240 0.22 -8.94 9.23
C SER A 240 1.43 -8.01 8.95
N VAL A 241 2.61 -8.56 8.72
CA VAL A 241 3.81 -7.87 8.25
C VAL A 241 4.38 -8.62 7.06
N GLY A 242 4.91 -7.89 6.07
CA GLY A 242 5.58 -8.48 4.91
C GLY A 242 5.19 -7.83 3.60
N GLY A 243 5.81 -8.30 2.53
CA GLY A 243 5.47 -8.01 1.16
C GLY A 243 5.57 -9.28 0.32
N TYR A 244 5.05 -9.25 -0.88
CA TYR A 244 5.18 -10.37 -1.81
C TYR A 244 5.30 -9.90 -3.24
N VAL A 245 5.85 -10.76 -4.07
CA VAL A 245 5.85 -10.63 -5.53
C VAL A 245 5.26 -11.91 -6.10
N ALA A 246 4.30 -11.78 -7.01
CA ALA A 246 3.67 -12.87 -7.73
C ALA A 246 3.92 -12.67 -9.24
N ALA A 247 4.43 -13.69 -9.91
CA ALA A 247 4.85 -13.63 -11.31
C ALA A 247 4.96 -15.04 -11.91
N ASN A 248 5.45 -15.12 -13.16
CA ASN A 248 5.84 -16.41 -13.73
C ASN A 248 7.06 -17.00 -12.97
N SER A 249 7.25 -18.31 -13.11
CA SER A 249 8.28 -19.04 -12.39
C SER A 249 9.70 -18.54 -12.69
N THR A 250 9.97 -18.15 -13.93
CA THR A 250 11.29 -17.64 -14.34
C THR A 250 11.66 -16.35 -13.60
N ILE A 251 10.72 -15.40 -13.49
CA ILE A 251 10.95 -14.15 -12.74
C ILE A 251 11.17 -14.45 -11.26
N ILE A 252 10.34 -15.28 -10.65
CA ILE A 252 10.47 -15.61 -9.22
C ILE A 252 11.80 -16.31 -8.95
N ASP A 253 12.18 -17.30 -9.75
CA ASP A 253 13.46 -18.02 -9.59
C ASP A 253 14.67 -17.07 -9.81
N TYR A 254 14.54 -16.12 -10.72
CA TYR A 254 15.54 -15.05 -10.89
C TYR A 254 15.65 -14.16 -9.64
N LEU A 255 14.53 -13.72 -9.07
CA LEU A 255 14.51 -12.89 -7.86
C LEU A 255 15.13 -13.61 -6.66
N VAL A 256 14.89 -14.89 -6.46
CA VAL A 256 15.52 -15.70 -5.41
C VAL A 256 17.04 -15.64 -5.50
N ASN A 257 17.60 -15.53 -6.70
CA ASN A 257 19.05 -15.54 -6.94
C ASN A 257 19.68 -14.16 -7.07
N THR A 258 18.91 -13.08 -7.21
CA THR A 258 19.45 -11.74 -7.54
C THR A 258 18.92 -10.63 -6.64
N SER A 259 17.75 -10.78 -6.04
CA SER A 259 17.13 -9.74 -5.19
C SER A 259 17.89 -9.59 -3.88
N ARG A 260 18.64 -8.49 -3.74
CA ARG A 260 19.49 -8.27 -2.57
C ARG A 260 18.72 -8.12 -1.27
N SER A 261 17.57 -7.46 -1.28
CA SER A 261 16.72 -7.31 -0.09
C SER A 261 16.12 -8.63 0.39
N PHE A 262 16.00 -9.63 -0.50
CA PHE A 262 15.62 -11.00 -0.15
C PHE A 262 16.80 -11.80 0.38
N ILE A 263 17.91 -11.82 -0.36
CA ILE A 263 19.09 -12.67 -0.07
C ILE A 263 19.75 -12.29 1.26
N PHE A 264 19.89 -11.00 1.54
CA PHE A 264 20.70 -10.49 2.65
C PHE A 264 19.86 -10.03 3.86
N SER A 265 18.61 -10.50 3.96
CA SER A 265 17.74 -10.22 5.11
C SER A 265 17.41 -11.51 5.87
N THR A 266 17.39 -11.41 7.20
CA THR A 266 16.77 -12.44 8.04
C THR A 266 15.29 -12.55 7.67
N ALA A 267 14.78 -13.77 7.56
CA ALA A 267 13.40 -14.01 7.18
C ALA A 267 12.39 -13.52 8.23
N LEU A 268 11.14 -13.31 7.81
CA LEU A 268 10.02 -12.95 8.70
C LEU A 268 9.82 -13.97 9.84
N SER A 269 9.17 -13.52 10.90
CA SER A 269 8.79 -14.41 11.98
C SER A 269 7.71 -15.41 11.55
N PRO A 270 7.70 -16.62 12.10
CA PRO A 270 6.63 -17.60 11.85
C PRO A 270 5.23 -17.08 12.23
N ALA A 271 5.15 -16.21 13.25
CA ALA A 271 3.90 -15.59 13.65
C ALA A 271 3.32 -14.71 12.53
N ASP A 272 4.14 -13.85 11.91
CA ASP A 272 3.71 -12.99 10.82
C ASP A 272 3.26 -13.81 9.60
N ILE A 273 3.99 -14.89 9.28
CA ILE A 273 3.62 -15.77 8.16
C ILE A 273 2.32 -16.51 8.44
N GLY A 274 2.12 -17.00 9.67
CA GLY A 274 0.89 -17.67 10.09
C GLY A 274 -0.32 -16.74 10.07
N ALA A 275 -0.14 -15.48 10.52
CA ALA A 275 -1.16 -14.44 10.42
C ALA A 275 -1.53 -14.15 8.97
N ALA A 276 -0.54 -13.92 8.09
CA ALA A 276 -0.76 -13.62 6.69
C ALA A 276 -1.51 -14.76 5.95
N LEU A 277 -1.13 -16.01 6.22
CA LEU A 277 -1.79 -17.18 5.64
C LEU A 277 -3.25 -17.26 6.10
N ALA A 278 -3.51 -17.09 7.39
CA ALA A 278 -4.87 -17.10 7.93
C ALA A 278 -5.72 -15.94 7.37
N ALA A 279 -5.14 -14.74 7.25
CA ALA A 279 -5.84 -13.59 6.67
C ALA A 279 -6.20 -13.83 5.19
N LEU A 280 -5.30 -14.43 4.42
CA LEU A 280 -5.57 -14.79 3.03
C LEU A 280 -6.70 -15.83 2.93
N GLN A 281 -6.72 -16.83 3.82
CA GLN A 281 -7.81 -17.81 3.90
C GLN A 281 -9.15 -17.14 4.27
N VAL A 282 -9.16 -16.18 5.20
CA VAL A 282 -10.37 -15.39 5.52
C VAL A 282 -10.88 -14.67 4.29
N LEU A 283 -10.00 -13.97 3.56
CA LEU A 283 -10.39 -13.24 2.34
C LEU A 283 -10.94 -14.17 1.24
N GLU A 284 -10.38 -15.37 1.09
CA GLU A 284 -10.86 -16.36 0.10
C GLU A 284 -12.18 -17.07 0.51
N THR A 285 -12.45 -17.21 1.81
CA THR A 285 -13.56 -18.05 2.29
C THR A 285 -14.72 -17.26 2.92
N ASP A 286 -14.51 -16.01 3.30
CA ASP A 286 -15.52 -15.16 3.97
C ASP A 286 -15.79 -13.88 3.16
N ALA A 287 -16.61 -14.00 2.13
CA ALA A 287 -17.01 -12.88 1.28
C ALA A 287 -17.67 -11.71 2.05
N SER A 288 -18.18 -11.95 3.28
CA SER A 288 -18.82 -10.90 4.07
C SER A 288 -17.83 -9.81 4.51
N VAL A 289 -16.54 -10.13 4.63
CA VAL A 289 -15.52 -9.15 5.03
C VAL A 289 -15.35 -8.09 3.95
N LEU A 290 -15.20 -8.52 2.70
CA LEU A 290 -15.07 -7.61 1.57
C LEU A 290 -16.38 -6.86 1.30
N ALA A 291 -17.52 -7.52 1.43
CA ALA A 291 -18.84 -6.89 1.28
C ALA A 291 -19.04 -5.74 2.27
N ARG A 292 -18.71 -5.93 3.56
CA ARG A 292 -18.76 -4.84 4.55
C ARG A 292 -17.83 -3.68 4.22
N LEU A 293 -16.63 -3.96 3.70
CA LEU A 293 -15.75 -2.88 3.23
C LEU A 293 -16.43 -2.05 2.16
N HIS A 294 -16.98 -2.68 1.13
CA HIS A 294 -17.64 -1.98 0.03
C HIS A 294 -18.89 -1.22 0.47
N GLU A 295 -19.69 -1.80 1.39
CA GLU A 295 -20.82 -1.10 1.99
C GLU A 295 -20.39 0.18 2.72
N ASN A 296 -19.31 0.12 3.49
CA ASN A 296 -18.77 1.27 4.22
C ASN A 296 -18.13 2.31 3.27
N VAL A 297 -17.46 1.85 2.20
CA VAL A 297 -16.92 2.73 1.15
C VAL A 297 -18.07 3.49 0.47
N ASN A 298 -19.12 2.80 0.04
CA ASN A 298 -20.30 3.44 -0.55
C ASN A 298 -20.94 4.45 0.41
N HIS A 299 -21.13 4.07 1.66
CA HIS A 299 -21.76 4.95 2.66
C HIS A 299 -20.93 6.21 2.90
N MET A 300 -19.60 6.10 3.03
CA MET A 300 -18.71 7.26 3.19
C MET A 300 -18.73 8.17 1.95
N ALA A 301 -18.69 7.60 0.74
CA ALA A 301 -18.78 8.36 -0.49
C ALA A 301 -20.10 9.15 -0.58
N ASP A 302 -21.24 8.49 -0.30
CA ASP A 302 -22.56 9.12 -0.32
C ASP A 302 -22.63 10.30 0.67
N GLN A 303 -22.11 10.12 1.88
CA GLN A 303 -22.03 11.18 2.89
C GLN A 303 -21.19 12.37 2.43
N LEU A 304 -19.99 12.13 1.90
CA LEU A 304 -19.11 13.18 1.41
C LEU A 304 -19.72 13.94 0.23
N ILE A 305 -20.32 13.23 -0.73
CA ILE A 305 -21.02 13.84 -1.88
C ILE A 305 -22.17 14.71 -1.39
N SER A 306 -22.94 14.26 -0.39
CA SER A 306 -24.03 15.05 0.19
C SER A 306 -23.56 16.35 0.85
N MET A 307 -22.30 16.40 1.28
CA MET A 307 -21.63 17.58 1.82
C MET A 307 -21.02 18.50 0.74
N GLY A 308 -21.13 18.13 -0.54
CA GLY A 308 -20.50 18.85 -1.65
C GLY A 308 -19.02 18.57 -1.84
N ILE A 309 -18.50 17.50 -1.23
CA ILE A 309 -17.11 17.04 -1.38
C ILE A 309 -17.09 16.00 -2.51
N ASP A 310 -16.17 16.20 -3.48
CA ASP A 310 -15.96 15.22 -4.53
C ASP A 310 -15.34 13.93 -3.94
N ALA A 311 -16.00 12.80 -4.17
CA ALA A 311 -15.57 11.51 -3.66
C ALA A 311 -16.00 10.39 -4.60
N THR A 312 -15.15 9.35 -4.72
CA THR A 312 -15.48 8.12 -5.44
C THR A 312 -15.72 6.99 -4.45
N ASN A 313 -16.42 5.95 -4.89
CA ASN A 313 -16.65 4.72 -4.09
C ASN A 313 -15.80 3.55 -4.61
N GLU A 314 -14.72 3.82 -5.31
CA GLU A 314 -13.89 2.77 -5.92
C GLU A 314 -12.91 2.15 -4.94
N THR A 315 -12.39 2.95 -4.00
CA THR A 315 -11.38 2.50 -3.02
C THR A 315 -11.72 2.99 -1.61
N PRO A 316 -11.14 2.41 -0.56
CA PRO A 316 -11.40 2.82 0.83
C PRO A 316 -10.64 4.08 1.26
N ILE A 317 -10.03 4.82 0.35
CA ILE A 317 -9.20 6.00 0.62
C ILE A 317 -9.93 7.26 0.16
N PHE A 318 -10.15 8.18 1.09
CA PHE A 318 -10.87 9.43 0.86
C PHE A 318 -9.96 10.63 1.11
N PRO A 319 -9.38 11.24 0.06
CA PRO A 319 -8.61 12.47 0.18
C PRO A 319 -9.57 13.68 0.22
N ILE A 320 -9.61 14.38 1.35
CA ILE A 320 -10.39 15.61 1.51
C ILE A 320 -9.45 16.78 1.27
N LEU A 321 -9.49 17.35 0.07
CA LEU A 321 -8.61 18.45 -0.33
C LEU A 321 -8.96 19.72 0.47
N ILE A 322 -7.99 20.27 1.18
CA ILE A 322 -8.10 21.51 1.97
C ILE A 322 -7.29 22.64 1.31
N GLY A 323 -6.09 22.32 0.80
CA GLY A 323 -5.22 23.25 0.10
C GLY A 323 -4.06 23.77 0.95
N ARG A 324 -4.28 24.68 1.89
CA ARG A 324 -3.21 25.27 2.73
C ARG A 324 -2.82 24.34 3.87
N ASN A 325 -1.54 24.37 4.26
CA ASN A 325 -1.02 23.56 5.36
C ASN A 325 -1.68 23.88 6.70
N GLU A 326 -1.84 25.18 7.00
CA GLU A 326 -2.40 25.65 8.25
C GLU A 326 -3.85 25.19 8.42
N ASP A 327 -4.66 25.33 7.38
CA ASP A 327 -6.07 24.92 7.37
C ASP A 327 -6.19 23.39 7.53
N THR A 328 -5.31 22.66 6.84
CA THR A 328 -5.28 21.18 6.95
C THR A 328 -4.94 20.73 8.37
N LEU A 329 -4.02 21.43 9.03
CA LEU A 329 -3.70 21.16 10.43
C LEU A 329 -4.87 21.51 11.34
N ALA A 330 -5.51 22.66 11.14
CA ALA A 330 -6.67 23.07 11.94
C ALA A 330 -7.81 22.05 11.86
N VAL A 331 -8.12 21.55 10.66
CA VAL A 331 -9.11 20.46 10.47
C VAL A 331 -8.66 19.19 11.17
N SER A 332 -7.39 18.80 11.06
CA SER A 332 -6.86 17.59 11.72
C SER A 332 -6.93 17.71 13.24
N ASP A 333 -6.61 18.87 13.79
CA ASP A 333 -6.66 19.13 15.24
C ASP A 333 -8.10 19.12 15.75
N TYR A 334 -9.05 19.73 15.01
CA TYR A 334 -10.48 19.66 15.33
C TYR A 334 -10.98 18.22 15.39
N LEU A 335 -10.69 17.42 14.35
CA LEU A 335 -11.07 16.00 14.35
C LEU A 335 -10.46 15.25 15.53
N TYR A 336 -9.21 15.55 15.86
CA TYR A 336 -8.53 14.92 17.00
C TYR A 336 -9.17 15.30 18.34
N GLU A 337 -9.60 16.56 18.51
CA GLU A 337 -10.34 16.99 19.69
C GLU A 337 -11.70 16.28 19.81
N ASP A 338 -12.35 16.04 18.69
CA ASP A 338 -13.61 15.24 18.60
C ASP A 338 -13.37 13.71 18.77
N GLY A 339 -12.12 13.28 19.00
CA GLY A 339 -11.82 11.85 19.17
C GLY A 339 -11.71 11.07 17.85
N ILE A 340 -11.35 11.73 16.75
CA ILE A 340 -11.17 11.12 15.43
C ILE A 340 -9.72 11.31 14.98
N ILE A 341 -9.08 10.23 14.53
CA ILE A 341 -7.72 10.29 13.96
C ILE A 341 -7.82 10.24 12.44
N GLY A 342 -7.69 11.40 11.80
CA GLY A 342 -7.45 11.57 10.37
C GLY A 342 -6.03 12.05 10.11
N THR A 343 -5.46 11.73 8.95
CA THR A 343 -4.08 12.09 8.64
C THR A 343 -4.02 13.36 7.80
N ALA A 344 -3.39 14.42 8.33
CA ALA A 344 -3.03 15.61 7.56
C ALA A 344 -1.83 15.30 6.64
N ILE A 345 -2.08 15.19 5.33
CA ILE A 345 -1.06 15.00 4.31
C ILE A 345 -0.65 16.35 3.74
N ARG A 346 0.66 16.63 3.74
CA ARG A 346 1.22 17.93 3.37
C ARG A 346 2.49 17.75 2.54
N PRO A 347 2.98 18.80 1.87
CA PRO A 347 4.27 18.76 1.20
C PRO A 347 5.41 18.27 2.13
N PRO A 348 6.40 17.50 1.64
CA PRO A 348 6.62 17.15 0.23
C PRO A 348 5.87 15.89 -0.24
N THR A 349 4.97 15.32 0.57
CA THR A 349 4.22 14.10 0.21
C THR A 349 3.21 14.37 -0.91
N VAL A 350 2.65 15.56 -0.93
CA VAL A 350 1.76 16.09 -1.98
C VAL A 350 2.29 17.44 -2.47
N PRO A 351 1.88 17.94 -3.63
CA PRO A 351 2.27 19.27 -4.13
C PRO A 351 1.85 20.41 -3.19
N ILE A 352 2.54 21.55 -3.32
CA ILE A 352 2.18 22.78 -2.60
C ILE A 352 0.79 23.24 -3.04
N GLY A 353 -0.08 23.56 -2.07
CA GLY A 353 -1.48 23.95 -2.33
C GLY A 353 -2.45 22.76 -2.43
N GLU A 354 -1.96 21.53 -2.27
CA GLU A 354 -2.77 20.32 -2.33
C GLU A 354 -2.80 19.52 -1.02
N SER A 355 -2.60 20.21 0.10
CA SER A 355 -2.69 19.58 1.42
C SER A 355 -4.12 19.09 1.68
N ARG A 356 -4.23 17.92 2.29
CA ARG A 356 -5.49 17.20 2.45
C ARG A 356 -5.58 16.45 3.76
N ILE A 357 -6.80 16.20 4.22
CA ILE A 357 -7.05 15.18 5.24
C ILE A 357 -7.29 13.86 4.51
N ARG A 358 -6.45 12.86 4.78
CA ARG A 358 -6.66 11.51 4.26
C ARG A 358 -7.44 10.69 5.28
N LEU A 359 -8.67 10.33 4.93
CA LEU A 359 -9.50 9.42 5.70
C LEU A 359 -9.52 8.04 5.02
N THR A 360 -9.63 6.99 5.82
CA THR A 360 -9.77 5.62 5.34
C THR A 360 -10.89 4.93 6.08
N VAL A 361 -11.74 4.22 5.35
CA VAL A 361 -12.73 3.32 5.94
C VAL A 361 -12.23 1.88 5.93
N THR A 362 -12.74 1.07 6.83
CA THR A 362 -12.42 -0.36 6.92
C THR A 362 -13.69 -1.18 7.03
N ALA A 363 -13.60 -2.48 6.80
CA ALA A 363 -14.71 -3.42 7.00
C ALA A 363 -15.20 -3.51 8.46
N ALA A 364 -14.38 -3.01 9.42
CA ALA A 364 -14.69 -3.04 10.84
C ALA A 364 -15.40 -1.78 11.35
N HIS A 365 -15.47 -0.70 10.56
CA HIS A 365 -16.31 0.45 10.88
C HIS A 365 -17.80 0.09 10.76
N ASN A 366 -18.65 0.82 11.50
CA ASN A 366 -20.10 0.80 11.31
C ASN A 366 -20.58 2.17 10.74
N LYS A 367 -21.85 2.21 10.30
CA LYS A 367 -22.42 3.40 9.67
C LYS A 367 -22.48 4.60 10.62
N GLU A 368 -22.82 4.36 11.88
CA GLU A 368 -22.90 5.39 12.91
C GLU A 368 -21.54 6.08 13.15
N GLN A 369 -20.46 5.30 13.10
CA GLN A 369 -19.09 5.84 13.19
C GLN A 369 -18.74 6.69 11.96
N ILE A 370 -19.10 6.25 10.77
CA ILE A 370 -18.88 6.99 9.52
C ILE A 370 -19.69 8.30 9.53
N ASP A 371 -20.97 8.25 9.93
CA ASP A 371 -21.83 9.43 10.05
C ASP A 371 -21.24 10.45 11.03
N TYR A 372 -20.75 9.98 12.18
CA TYR A 372 -20.08 10.83 13.17
C TYR A 372 -18.85 11.52 12.60
N VAL A 373 -17.99 10.79 11.87
CA VAL A 373 -16.82 11.36 11.22
C VAL A 373 -17.20 12.43 10.19
N CYS A 374 -18.19 12.17 9.35
CA CYS A 374 -18.67 13.12 8.36
C CYS A 374 -19.25 14.37 8.99
N GLN A 375 -20.02 14.23 10.08
CA GLN A 375 -20.56 15.39 10.81
C GLN A 375 -19.44 16.22 11.45
N SER A 376 -18.45 15.60 12.07
CA SER A 376 -17.31 16.28 12.66
C SER A 376 -16.47 17.00 11.58
N LEU A 377 -16.21 16.32 10.44
CA LEU A 377 -15.52 16.92 9.30
C LEU A 377 -16.26 18.16 8.76
N GLN A 378 -17.58 18.08 8.61
CA GLN A 378 -18.41 19.20 8.17
C GLN A 378 -18.32 20.39 9.13
N ASN A 379 -18.31 20.13 10.43
CA ASN A 379 -18.18 21.15 11.45
C ASN A 379 -16.77 21.79 11.43
N ALA A 380 -15.72 20.99 11.25
CA ALA A 380 -14.35 21.48 11.11
C ALA A 380 -14.20 22.40 9.88
N MET A 381 -14.75 21.99 8.74
CA MET A 381 -14.65 22.76 7.49
C MET A 381 -15.43 24.09 7.55
N LYS A 382 -16.49 24.21 8.36
CA LYS A 382 -17.23 25.47 8.57
C LYS A 382 -16.45 26.50 9.38
N GLN A 383 -15.33 26.12 10.00
CA GLN A 383 -14.49 27.01 10.79
C GLN A 383 -13.31 27.59 10.00
N LEU A 384 -13.09 27.11 8.78
CA LEU A 384 -12.13 27.66 7.83
C LEU A 384 -12.66 28.91 7.14
#